data_01454e60e913be0a7c51d28c17c7ca1b
#
_entry.id   01454e60e913be0a7c51d28c17c7ca1b
#
_cell.length_a   1.000
_cell.length_b   1.000
_cell.length_c   1.000
_cell.angle_alpha   90.00
_cell.angle_beta   90.00
_cell.angle_gamma   90.00
#
_symmetry.space_group_name_H-M   'P 1'
#
loop_
_entity.id
_entity.type
_entity.pdbx_description
1 polymer ?
#
loop_
_entity_poly.entity_id
_entity_poly.type
_entity_poly.pdbx_seq_one_letter_code
_entity_poly.pdbx_strand_id
1 'polypeptide(L)'
;LGAGGRYLNGVRIEGLNSQPEGKIPLFIKNTNKDVYLRVEEGGITVENAGEGGYSADFGVAQLRVAADQEWHVAEGRSLYVGHDDDAPSGGLYSLTSEGDVPRRVTVTGGGAVRIGEGMLLNNISGLIGFVLNAGKGIPTLDLADRGMGNTVTVEDAARLEGMSLYQGALVTRENASVTFSGTEAKASGQWNIGADTELALENSTLDLTEAGVDGNVILSGSSGITGDKGTLRQTLLDDAR
;
A
#
# COMPACT_ATOMS: atom_id res chain seq x y z
N LEU A 1 19.66 18.61 11.01
CA LEU A 1 20.23 17.76 9.97
C LEU A 1 20.60 18.66 8.80
N GLY A 2 21.88 18.60 8.32
CA GLY A 2 22.31 19.39 7.16
C GLY A 2 21.53 19.01 5.90
N ALA A 3 21.53 19.88 4.88
CA ALA A 3 20.96 19.57 3.57
C ALA A 3 21.58 18.28 3.04
N GLY A 4 20.74 17.34 2.63
CA GLY A 4 21.13 16.04 2.08
C GLY A 4 20.36 14.87 2.66
N GLY A 5 20.29 13.79 1.89
CA GLY A 5 19.63 12.57 2.28
C GLY A 5 20.38 11.77 3.34
N ARG A 6 19.67 10.95 4.08
CA ARG A 6 20.25 9.87 4.87
C ARG A 6 20.18 8.58 4.04
N TYR A 7 21.32 7.93 3.92
CA TYR A 7 21.49 6.70 3.12
C TYR A 7 21.58 5.53 4.08
N LEU A 8 20.66 4.59 3.97
CA LEU A 8 20.62 3.39 4.78
C LEU A 8 20.48 2.17 3.86
N ASN A 9 21.21 1.12 4.15
CA ASN A 9 21.00 -0.14 3.45
C ASN A 9 19.60 -0.68 3.70
N GLY A 10 19.15 -0.60 4.96
CA GLY A 10 17.80 -0.96 5.38
C GLY A 10 17.47 -0.32 6.72
N VAL A 11 16.19 -0.37 7.06
CA VAL A 11 15.64 0.10 8.36
C VAL A 11 14.95 -1.07 9.03
N ARG A 12 15.32 -1.37 10.28
CA ARG A 12 14.65 -2.35 11.10
C ARG A 12 14.18 -1.71 12.38
N ILE A 13 12.90 -1.82 12.66
CA ILE A 13 12.24 -1.26 13.85
C ILE A 13 11.76 -2.41 14.70
N GLU A 14 12.26 -2.47 15.93
CA GLU A 14 11.93 -3.48 16.93
C GLU A 14 11.56 -2.81 18.26
N GLY A 15 10.53 -3.32 18.91
CA GLY A 15 10.28 -3.08 20.33
C GLY A 15 10.13 -1.62 20.75
N LEU A 16 9.34 -0.82 20.03
CA LEU A 16 9.03 0.53 20.47
C LEU A 16 7.98 0.54 21.60
N ASN A 17 8.15 1.44 22.58
CA ASN A 17 7.20 1.61 23.65
C ASN A 17 5.84 2.09 23.13
N SER A 18 4.76 1.61 23.77
CA SER A 18 3.40 2.06 23.47
C SER A 18 3.28 3.58 23.64
N GLN A 19 2.73 4.23 22.62
CA GLN A 19 2.33 5.64 22.69
C GLN A 19 0.82 5.73 22.96
N PRO A 20 0.31 6.87 23.43
CA PRO A 20 -1.12 7.13 23.49
C PRO A 20 -1.80 6.87 22.13
N GLU A 21 -3.06 6.42 22.17
CA GLU A 21 -3.86 6.18 20.96
C GLU A 21 -3.71 7.31 19.94
N GLY A 22 -3.56 6.96 18.67
CA GLY A 22 -3.52 7.89 17.54
C GLY A 22 -2.15 8.46 17.21
N LYS A 23 -1.06 8.06 17.89
CA LYS A 23 0.29 8.55 17.54
C LYS A 23 1.20 7.45 17.02
N ILE A 24 1.99 7.80 16.01
CA ILE A 24 3.04 6.92 15.47
C ILE A 24 4.23 6.96 16.46
N PRO A 25 4.65 5.83 17.04
CA PRO A 25 5.70 5.80 18.06
C PRO A 25 7.05 6.32 17.60
N LEU A 26 7.39 6.06 16.33
CA LEU A 26 8.61 6.57 15.72
C LEU A 26 8.29 7.15 14.35
N PHE A 27 8.57 8.43 14.18
CA PHE A 27 8.37 9.13 12.93
C PHE A 27 9.63 9.89 12.50
N ILE A 28 10.12 9.60 11.31
CA ILE A 28 11.21 10.36 10.68
C ILE A 28 10.60 11.49 9.86
N LYS A 29 10.64 12.69 10.45
CA LYS A 29 10.08 13.91 9.89
C LYS A 29 11.17 14.89 9.53
N ASN A 30 10.96 15.61 8.46
CA ASN A 30 11.76 16.78 8.13
C ASN A 30 10.90 17.89 7.54
N THR A 31 11.10 19.10 7.99
CA THR A 31 10.46 20.31 7.46
C THR A 31 11.18 20.86 6.21
N ASN A 32 12.34 20.33 5.87
CA ASN A 32 13.09 20.69 4.68
C ASN A 32 12.84 19.67 3.55
N LYS A 33 12.28 20.14 2.43
CA LYS A 33 12.00 19.33 1.22
C LYS A 33 13.25 18.65 0.63
N ASP A 34 14.45 19.11 0.99
CA ASP A 34 15.72 18.59 0.49
C ASP A 34 16.28 17.46 1.37
N VAL A 35 15.56 17.07 2.43
CA VAL A 35 15.98 15.97 3.31
C VAL A 35 15.02 14.79 3.18
N TYR A 36 15.57 13.64 2.89
CA TYR A 36 14.86 12.40 2.68
C TYR A 36 15.58 11.21 3.32
N LEU A 37 14.85 10.17 3.58
CA LEU A 37 15.38 8.87 3.90
C LEU A 37 15.55 8.09 2.58
N ARG A 38 16.77 7.72 2.24
CA ARG A 38 17.07 6.86 1.10
C ARG A 38 17.34 5.45 1.60
N VAL A 39 16.57 4.49 1.12
CA VAL A 39 16.67 3.09 1.52
C VAL A 39 17.07 2.25 0.32
N GLU A 40 18.07 1.42 0.53
CA GLU A 40 18.63 0.49 -0.44
C GLU A 40 17.91 -0.87 -0.38
N GLU A 41 18.56 -1.91 -0.85
CA GLU A 41 18.06 -3.28 -0.97
C GLU A 41 17.64 -3.94 0.35
N GLY A 42 18.17 -3.47 1.48
CA GLY A 42 17.79 -3.96 2.80
C GLY A 42 16.37 -3.62 3.23
N GLY A 43 15.71 -2.68 2.54
CA GLY A 43 14.30 -2.37 2.72
C GLY A 43 13.91 -1.85 4.10
N ILE A 44 12.63 -2.05 4.46
CA ILE A 44 12.09 -1.61 5.75
C ILE A 44 11.42 -2.79 6.45
N THR A 45 11.78 -3.02 7.71
CA THR A 45 11.18 -4.05 8.55
C THR A 45 10.60 -3.43 9.81
N VAL A 46 9.31 -3.65 10.06
CA VAL A 46 8.59 -3.26 11.26
C VAL A 46 8.14 -4.54 11.97
N GLU A 47 8.85 -4.89 13.05
CA GLU A 47 8.66 -6.14 13.77
C GLU A 47 7.58 -6.04 14.86
N ASN A 48 7.09 -7.19 15.27
CA ASN A 48 6.32 -7.28 16.50
C ASN A 48 7.26 -7.07 17.70
N ALA A 49 6.88 -6.18 18.59
CA ALA A 49 7.49 -6.10 19.90
C ALA A 49 6.98 -7.28 20.72
N GLY A 50 7.82 -8.24 21.07
CA GLY A 50 7.48 -9.46 21.81
C GLY A 50 6.47 -9.29 22.96
N GLU A 51 6.32 -10.26 23.85
CA GLU A 51 5.37 -10.25 24.97
C GLU A 51 5.55 -9.02 25.89
N GLY A 52 4.93 -7.92 25.58
CA GLY A 52 5.06 -6.68 26.35
C GLY A 52 4.17 -5.54 25.90
N GLY A 53 3.38 -5.72 24.85
CA GLY A 53 2.36 -4.76 24.42
C GLY A 53 2.91 -3.46 23.84
N TYR A 54 4.12 -3.44 23.33
CA TYR A 54 4.72 -2.27 22.70
C TYR A 54 4.33 -2.20 21.22
N SER A 55 3.97 -1.04 20.74
CA SER A 55 3.67 -0.79 19.33
C SER A 55 4.94 -0.44 18.57
N ALA A 56 5.18 -1.11 17.46
CA ALA A 56 6.31 -0.87 16.59
C ALA A 56 5.91 -0.17 15.28
N ASP A 57 4.99 0.78 15.36
CA ASP A 57 4.61 1.55 14.19
C ASP A 57 5.72 2.53 13.82
N PHE A 58 5.97 2.64 12.53
CA PHE A 58 7.01 3.49 11.98
C PHE A 58 6.46 4.39 10.89
N GLY A 59 6.84 5.65 10.93
CA GLY A 59 6.45 6.62 9.92
C GLY A 59 7.64 7.33 9.29
N VAL A 60 7.53 7.67 8.02
CA VAL A 60 8.54 8.43 7.27
C VAL A 60 7.88 9.44 6.34
N ALA A 61 8.35 10.70 6.39
CA ALA A 61 7.77 11.77 5.61
C ALA A 61 8.21 11.75 4.14
N GLN A 62 9.50 11.58 3.90
CA GLN A 62 10.09 11.56 2.56
C GLN A 62 10.96 10.33 2.40
N LEU A 63 10.53 9.43 1.53
CA LEU A 63 11.20 8.17 1.28
C LEU A 63 11.66 8.06 -0.16
N ARG A 64 12.93 7.69 -0.36
CA ARG A 64 13.51 7.31 -1.64
C ARG A 64 13.81 5.83 -1.69
N VAL A 65 13.23 5.18 -2.66
CA VAL A 65 13.48 3.77 -2.97
C VAL A 65 14.65 3.71 -3.94
N ALA A 66 15.80 3.24 -3.47
CA ALA A 66 17.03 3.25 -4.25
C ALA A 66 17.32 1.93 -4.95
N ALA A 67 16.71 0.84 -4.49
CA ALA A 67 16.80 -0.50 -5.08
C ALA A 67 15.45 -1.20 -4.97
N ASP A 68 15.27 -2.32 -5.68
CA ASP A 68 14.19 -3.24 -5.37
C ASP A 68 14.37 -3.71 -3.93
N GLN A 69 13.28 -3.69 -3.14
CA GLN A 69 13.38 -3.91 -1.71
C GLN A 69 12.12 -4.57 -1.13
N GLU A 70 12.26 -5.17 0.05
CA GLU A 70 11.15 -5.70 0.82
C GLU A 70 10.75 -4.71 1.93
N TRP A 71 9.44 -4.52 2.08
CA TRP A 71 8.84 -3.86 3.25
C TRP A 71 8.07 -4.92 4.04
N HIS A 72 8.69 -5.40 5.09
CA HIS A 72 8.07 -6.36 5.99
C HIS A 72 7.39 -5.63 7.14
N VAL A 73 6.08 -5.84 7.30
CA VAL A 73 5.30 -5.28 8.40
C VAL A 73 4.62 -6.42 9.15
N ALA A 74 5.00 -6.62 10.39
CA ALA A 74 4.43 -7.68 11.23
C ALA A 74 2.93 -7.45 11.48
N GLU A 75 2.19 -8.51 11.76
CA GLU A 75 0.77 -8.47 12.09
C GLU A 75 0.47 -7.48 13.23
N GLY A 76 -0.57 -6.68 13.06
CA GLY A 76 -0.97 -5.63 14.00
C GLY A 76 -0.05 -4.41 14.03
N ARG A 77 0.86 -4.26 13.07
CA ARG A 77 1.78 -3.12 12.92
C ARG A 77 1.50 -2.34 11.65
N SER A 78 2.01 -1.11 11.61
CA SER A 78 1.88 -0.26 10.43
C SER A 78 3.19 0.44 10.08
N LEU A 79 3.46 0.52 8.79
CA LEU A 79 4.44 1.40 8.19
C LEU A 79 3.69 2.56 7.54
N TYR A 80 3.90 3.77 8.01
CA TYR A 80 3.29 4.99 7.46
C TYR A 80 4.28 5.69 6.54
N VAL A 81 3.87 5.94 5.31
CA VAL A 81 4.66 6.68 4.33
C VAL A 81 3.90 7.95 3.94
N GLY A 82 4.46 9.10 4.31
CA GLY A 82 3.87 10.40 4.02
C GLY A 82 2.73 10.80 4.95
N HIS A 83 2.66 10.25 6.15
CA HIS A 83 1.71 10.63 7.19
C HIS A 83 2.40 11.40 8.32
N ASP A 84 1.75 12.41 8.83
CA ASP A 84 2.10 13.14 10.04
C ASP A 84 0.90 13.90 10.57
N ASP A 85 0.46 13.59 11.78
CA ASP A 85 -0.69 14.22 12.46
C ASP A 85 -0.51 15.74 12.62
N ASP A 86 0.74 16.22 12.67
CA ASP A 86 1.08 17.64 12.84
C ASP A 86 1.48 18.33 11.52
N ALA A 87 1.25 17.70 10.37
CA ALA A 87 1.74 18.21 9.10
C ALA A 87 1.05 19.52 8.70
N PRO A 88 1.81 20.56 8.43
CA PRO A 88 1.26 21.67 7.67
C PRO A 88 0.87 21.15 6.27
N SER A 89 -0.36 21.36 5.88
CA SER A 89 -0.85 21.10 4.52
C SER A 89 0.10 21.75 3.51
N GLY A 90 0.90 20.96 2.80
CA GLY A 90 1.74 21.58 1.79
C GLY A 90 2.94 20.77 1.29
N GLY A 91 2.75 19.55 0.82
CA GLY A 91 3.64 19.00 -0.20
C GLY A 91 5.06 18.60 0.21
N LEU A 92 5.32 18.40 1.51
CA LEU A 92 6.63 17.95 2.00
C LEU A 92 6.78 16.43 2.03
N TYR A 93 5.71 15.68 1.73
CA TYR A 93 5.73 14.23 1.77
C TYR A 93 5.89 13.65 0.39
N SER A 94 6.77 12.66 0.26
CA SER A 94 7.01 12.02 -1.01
C SER A 94 7.49 10.57 -0.87
N LEU A 95 7.09 9.77 -1.83
CA LEU A 95 7.61 8.44 -2.10
C LEU A 95 8.17 8.45 -3.51
N THR A 96 9.48 8.42 -3.64
CA THR A 96 10.14 8.59 -4.94
C THR A 96 11.08 7.44 -5.26
N SER A 97 11.26 7.18 -6.55
CA SER A 97 12.30 6.27 -7.03
C SER A 97 13.60 7.04 -7.23
N GLU A 98 14.70 6.48 -6.75
CA GLU A 98 16.02 7.08 -6.94
C GLU A 98 16.47 6.95 -8.40
N GLY A 99 16.92 8.08 -8.98
CA GLY A 99 17.45 8.14 -10.33
C GLY A 99 16.42 7.90 -11.44
N ASP A 100 15.14 8.13 -11.15
CA ASP A 100 14.03 7.93 -12.11
C ASP A 100 14.03 6.54 -12.78
N VAL A 101 14.41 5.52 -12.02
CA VAL A 101 14.46 4.12 -12.48
C VAL A 101 13.28 3.35 -11.88
N PRO A 102 12.56 2.50 -12.67
CA PRO A 102 11.54 1.64 -12.12
C PRO A 102 12.06 0.80 -10.95
N ARG A 103 11.31 0.77 -9.85
CA ARG A 103 11.63 0.02 -8.64
C ARG A 103 10.45 -0.81 -8.18
N ARG A 104 10.75 -1.94 -7.56
CA ARG A 104 9.76 -2.82 -6.98
C ARG A 104 9.88 -2.81 -5.46
N VAL A 105 8.75 -2.62 -4.80
CA VAL A 105 8.59 -2.75 -3.35
C VAL A 105 7.72 -3.96 -3.08
N THR A 106 8.31 -5.00 -2.50
CA THR A 106 7.56 -6.20 -2.08
C THR A 106 7.09 -6.01 -0.66
N VAL A 107 5.78 -5.96 -0.46
CA VAL A 107 5.14 -5.85 0.86
C VAL A 107 4.84 -7.24 1.37
N THR A 108 5.31 -7.55 2.58
CA THR A 108 5.14 -8.85 3.24
C THR A 108 4.71 -8.68 4.69
N GLY A 109 4.23 -9.76 5.31
CA GLY A 109 3.76 -9.75 6.70
C GLY A 109 2.27 -9.45 6.81
N GLY A 110 1.69 -9.68 7.98
CA GLY A 110 0.26 -9.48 8.24
C GLY A 110 -0.13 -8.06 8.64
N GLY A 111 0.79 -7.11 8.56
CA GLY A 111 0.56 -5.72 8.89
C GLY A 111 0.20 -4.84 7.70
N ALA A 112 0.15 -3.53 7.93
CA ALA A 112 -0.29 -2.56 6.94
C ALA A 112 0.84 -1.61 6.50
N VAL A 113 0.97 -1.40 5.20
CA VAL A 113 1.67 -0.25 4.64
C VAL A 113 0.62 0.81 4.32
N ARG A 114 0.70 1.96 5.00
CA ARG A 114 -0.24 3.07 4.87
C ARG A 114 0.41 4.22 4.11
N ILE A 115 -0.13 4.57 2.95
CA ILE A 115 0.43 5.59 2.08
C ILE A 115 -0.57 6.73 1.94
N GLY A 116 -0.15 7.92 2.26
CA GLY A 116 -0.72 9.11 1.67
C GLY A 116 -1.60 10.02 2.46
N GLU A 117 -1.86 9.91 3.76
CA GLU A 117 -2.67 10.96 4.44
C GLU A 117 -2.08 12.37 4.28
N GLY A 118 -0.76 12.50 4.22
CA GLY A 118 -0.04 13.75 3.95
C GLY A 118 0.43 13.92 2.51
N MET A 119 0.28 12.92 1.63
CA MET A 119 0.79 12.98 0.26
C MET A 119 -0.23 13.52 -0.73
N LEU A 120 0.22 14.39 -1.61
CA LEU A 120 -0.49 14.67 -2.86
C LEU A 120 -0.22 13.53 -3.86
N LEU A 121 -1.17 13.25 -4.75
CA LEU A 121 -1.04 12.22 -5.79
C LEU A 121 0.28 12.33 -6.57
N ASN A 122 0.73 13.55 -6.84
CA ASN A 122 1.95 13.84 -7.61
C ASN A 122 3.24 13.54 -6.85
N ASN A 123 3.16 13.25 -5.56
CA ASN A 123 4.32 13.01 -4.71
C ASN A 123 4.64 11.52 -4.58
N ILE A 124 3.86 10.66 -5.22
CA ILE A 124 4.14 9.23 -5.35
C ILE A 124 4.67 8.98 -6.76
N SER A 125 5.91 8.54 -6.88
CA SER A 125 6.49 8.21 -8.19
C SER A 125 5.78 7.03 -8.82
N GLY A 126 5.22 7.21 -10.01
CA GLY A 126 4.63 6.13 -10.82
C GLY A 126 5.62 5.03 -11.23
N LEU A 127 6.91 5.24 -10.99
CA LEU A 127 7.96 4.24 -11.26
C LEU A 127 8.09 3.20 -10.13
N ILE A 128 7.34 3.33 -9.03
CA ILE A 128 7.33 2.35 -7.95
C ILE A 128 6.17 1.39 -8.18
N GLY A 129 6.48 0.11 -8.39
CA GLY A 129 5.51 -0.97 -8.40
C GLY A 129 5.45 -1.66 -7.04
N PHE A 130 4.24 -1.92 -6.54
CA PHE A 130 4.03 -2.69 -5.31
C PHE A 130 3.74 -4.15 -5.64
N VAL A 131 4.39 -5.07 -4.93
CA VAL A 131 4.12 -6.51 -5.00
C VAL A 131 3.65 -6.95 -3.62
N LEU A 132 2.43 -7.46 -3.53
CA LEU A 132 1.84 -7.94 -2.28
C LEU A 132 1.97 -9.46 -2.22
N ASN A 133 2.67 -9.97 -1.20
CA ASN A 133 3.00 -11.38 -1.05
C ASN A 133 2.64 -11.87 0.36
N ALA A 134 1.75 -12.85 0.45
CA ALA A 134 1.21 -13.36 1.69
C ALA A 134 2.04 -14.50 2.32
N GLY A 135 3.22 -14.82 1.79
CA GLY A 135 4.05 -15.89 2.33
C GLY A 135 4.46 -15.73 3.80
N LYS A 136 4.33 -14.53 4.36
CA LYS A 136 4.60 -14.20 5.78
C LYS A 136 3.39 -13.59 6.51
N GLY A 137 2.19 -13.76 5.99
CA GLY A 137 0.95 -13.14 6.44
C GLY A 137 0.33 -12.27 5.34
N ILE A 138 -0.98 -12.05 5.39
CA ILE A 138 -1.70 -11.29 4.35
C ILE A 138 -1.41 -9.80 4.50
N PRO A 139 -0.63 -9.20 3.58
CA PRO A 139 -0.28 -7.79 3.67
C PRO A 139 -1.47 -6.89 3.34
N THR A 140 -1.53 -5.75 4.02
CA THR A 140 -2.46 -4.67 3.73
C THR A 140 -1.73 -3.50 3.09
N LEU A 141 -2.26 -2.99 1.96
CA LEU A 141 -1.90 -1.71 1.38
C LEU A 141 -3.06 -0.75 1.56
N ASP A 142 -2.88 0.26 2.40
CA ASP A 142 -3.87 1.27 2.73
C ASP A 142 -3.49 2.60 2.07
N LEU A 143 -4.40 3.16 1.28
CA LEU A 143 -4.19 4.39 0.52
C LEU A 143 -4.83 5.63 1.16
N ALA A 144 -5.32 5.50 2.41
CA ALA A 144 -5.88 6.59 3.20
C ALA A 144 -6.90 7.45 2.41
N ASP A 145 -7.89 6.81 1.81
CA ASP A 145 -8.97 7.41 1.00
C ASP A 145 -8.49 8.25 -0.20
N ARG A 146 -7.34 7.91 -0.75
CA ARG A 146 -6.76 8.63 -1.89
C ARG A 146 -6.66 7.78 -3.15
N GLY A 147 -6.24 8.44 -4.20
CA GLY A 147 -5.95 7.79 -5.46
C GLY A 147 -4.48 7.39 -5.58
N MET A 148 -4.21 6.42 -6.43
CA MET A 148 -2.87 5.98 -6.78
C MET A 148 -2.78 5.59 -8.26
N GLY A 149 -1.66 5.96 -8.89
CA GLY A 149 -1.34 5.59 -10.29
C GLY A 149 -0.30 4.46 -10.41
N ASN A 150 0.08 3.84 -9.31
CA ASN A 150 1.11 2.82 -9.29
C ASN A 150 0.56 1.44 -9.69
N THR A 151 1.43 0.59 -10.24
CA THR A 151 1.09 -0.82 -10.45
C THR A 151 1.12 -1.57 -9.14
N VAL A 152 0.05 -2.33 -8.86
CA VAL A 152 -0.01 -3.28 -7.75
C VAL A 152 -0.10 -4.69 -8.33
N THR A 153 0.80 -5.56 -7.90
CA THR A 153 0.80 -6.99 -8.23
C THR A 153 0.45 -7.77 -6.97
N VAL A 154 -0.56 -8.63 -7.04
CA VAL A 154 -0.92 -9.56 -5.95
C VAL A 154 -0.47 -10.95 -6.34
N GLU A 155 0.44 -11.54 -5.56
CA GLU A 155 1.01 -12.85 -5.86
C GLU A 155 0.15 -14.01 -5.35
N ASP A 156 -0.46 -13.85 -4.17
CA ASP A 156 -1.27 -14.89 -3.53
C ASP A 156 -2.50 -14.30 -2.82
N ALA A 157 -2.32 -13.55 -1.72
CA ALA A 157 -3.42 -12.87 -1.06
C ALA A 157 -3.01 -11.48 -0.60
N ALA A 158 -3.93 -10.53 -0.67
CA ALA A 158 -3.71 -9.17 -0.20
C ALA A 158 -5.00 -8.46 0.19
N ARG A 159 -4.85 -7.41 1.02
CA ARG A 159 -5.92 -6.52 1.41
C ARG A 159 -5.61 -5.11 0.89
N LEU A 160 -6.55 -4.49 0.20
CA LEU A 160 -6.49 -3.12 -0.29
C LEU A 160 -7.52 -2.28 0.46
N GLU A 161 -7.06 -1.24 1.15
CA GLU A 161 -7.90 -0.38 1.99
C GLU A 161 -7.82 1.09 1.55
N GLY A 162 -8.82 1.89 1.89
CA GLY A 162 -8.81 3.34 1.73
C GLY A 162 -8.57 3.83 0.30
N MET A 163 -9.07 3.12 -0.70
CA MET A 163 -8.87 3.47 -2.11
C MET A 163 -10.04 4.31 -2.62
N SER A 164 -9.79 5.51 -3.14
CA SER A 164 -10.84 6.34 -3.75
C SER A 164 -10.75 6.39 -5.28
N LEU A 165 -9.54 6.54 -5.82
CA LEU A 165 -9.30 6.55 -7.26
C LEU A 165 -8.08 5.70 -7.57
N TYR A 166 -8.24 4.67 -8.41
CA TYR A 166 -7.15 3.81 -8.82
C TYR A 166 -6.92 3.89 -10.34
N GLN A 167 -5.89 4.63 -10.71
CA GLN A 167 -5.46 4.82 -12.12
C GLN A 167 -4.36 3.86 -12.55
N GLY A 168 -3.75 3.17 -11.60
CA GLY A 168 -2.69 2.20 -11.84
C GLY A 168 -3.19 0.86 -12.37
N ALA A 169 -2.25 -0.01 -12.70
CA ALA A 169 -2.56 -1.37 -13.11
C ALA A 169 -2.67 -2.30 -11.91
N LEU A 170 -3.71 -3.13 -11.89
CA LEU A 170 -3.79 -4.27 -10.97
C LEU A 170 -3.42 -5.55 -11.75
N VAL A 171 -2.46 -6.29 -11.24
CA VAL A 171 -2.03 -7.58 -11.79
C VAL A 171 -2.18 -8.64 -10.71
N THR A 172 -2.91 -9.70 -10.97
CA THR A 172 -2.98 -10.83 -10.03
C THR A 172 -2.39 -12.08 -10.66
N ARG A 173 -1.79 -12.93 -9.85
CA ARG A 173 -1.41 -14.27 -10.26
C ARG A 173 -2.60 -15.22 -10.21
N GLU A 174 -2.44 -16.41 -10.75
CA GLU A 174 -3.43 -17.48 -10.64
C GLU A 174 -3.73 -17.79 -9.17
N ASN A 175 -4.99 -18.07 -8.85
CA ASN A 175 -5.48 -18.38 -7.51
C ASN A 175 -5.23 -17.28 -6.46
N ALA A 176 -5.01 -16.05 -6.88
CA ALA A 176 -4.86 -14.94 -5.94
C ALA A 176 -6.20 -14.57 -5.29
N SER A 177 -6.13 -14.03 -4.07
CA SER A 177 -7.28 -13.49 -3.35
C SER A 177 -7.04 -12.03 -3.00
N VAL A 178 -7.93 -11.14 -3.45
CA VAL A 178 -7.83 -9.70 -3.20
C VAL A 178 -9.06 -9.24 -2.45
N THR A 179 -8.87 -8.75 -1.23
CA THR A 179 -9.95 -8.15 -0.44
C THR A 179 -9.87 -6.63 -0.53
N PHE A 180 -10.94 -6.02 -1.02
CA PHE A 180 -11.13 -4.56 -0.94
C PHE A 180 -11.93 -4.24 0.32
N SER A 181 -11.40 -3.39 1.19
CA SER A 181 -12.03 -3.09 2.46
C SER A 181 -12.14 -1.59 2.70
N GLY A 182 -13.33 -1.14 3.11
CA GLY A 182 -13.60 0.27 3.39
C GLY A 182 -13.31 1.18 2.19
N THR A 183 -13.59 0.72 0.97
CA THR A 183 -13.10 1.32 -0.26
C THR A 183 -14.28 1.76 -1.14
N GLU A 184 -14.30 3.01 -1.55
CA GLU A 184 -15.21 3.53 -2.58
C GLU A 184 -14.39 3.88 -3.83
N ALA A 185 -13.84 2.86 -4.49
CA ALA A 185 -12.88 3.03 -5.56
C ALA A 185 -13.52 3.17 -6.93
N LYS A 186 -13.04 4.15 -7.70
CA LYS A 186 -13.19 4.21 -9.15
C LYS A 186 -11.87 3.82 -9.79
N ALA A 187 -11.85 2.72 -10.54
CA ALA A 187 -10.68 2.26 -11.26
C ALA A 187 -10.73 2.71 -12.72
N SER A 188 -9.59 3.17 -13.25
CA SER A 188 -9.45 3.55 -14.67
C SER A 188 -8.17 3.00 -15.31
N GLY A 189 -7.39 2.22 -14.57
CA GLY A 189 -6.18 1.55 -15.06
C GLY A 189 -6.46 0.23 -15.76
N GLN A 190 -5.42 -0.44 -16.22
CA GLN A 190 -5.50 -1.78 -16.79
C GLN A 190 -5.40 -2.83 -15.68
N TRP A 191 -6.37 -3.72 -15.62
CA TRP A 191 -6.41 -4.84 -14.69
C TRP A 191 -6.20 -6.15 -15.42
N ASN A 192 -5.13 -6.85 -15.10
CA ASN A 192 -4.79 -8.16 -15.64
C ASN A 192 -5.01 -9.20 -14.54
N ILE A 193 -6.12 -9.89 -14.62
CA ILE A 193 -6.58 -10.80 -13.58
C ILE A 193 -6.20 -12.23 -13.95
N GLY A 194 -5.39 -12.85 -13.12
CA GLY A 194 -5.01 -14.26 -13.26
C GLY A 194 -6.20 -15.21 -13.13
N ALA A 195 -6.05 -16.42 -13.65
CA ALA A 195 -7.09 -17.45 -13.54
C ALA A 195 -7.42 -17.75 -12.08
N ASP A 196 -8.70 -18.04 -11.81
CA ASP A 196 -9.21 -18.41 -10.49
C ASP A 196 -8.91 -17.39 -9.37
N THR A 197 -8.76 -16.11 -9.75
CA THR A 197 -8.60 -15.00 -8.80
C THR A 197 -9.94 -14.65 -8.14
N GLU A 198 -9.94 -14.57 -6.82
CA GLU A 198 -11.07 -14.13 -6.03
C GLU A 198 -10.97 -12.65 -5.68
N LEU A 199 -12.03 -11.87 -5.93
CA LEU A 199 -12.20 -10.52 -5.42
C LEU A 199 -13.29 -10.50 -4.35
N ALA A 200 -12.94 -10.10 -3.14
CA ALA A 200 -13.86 -9.90 -2.05
C ALA A 200 -14.06 -8.41 -1.76
N LEU A 201 -15.31 -8.01 -1.49
CA LEU A 201 -15.66 -6.64 -1.13
C LEU A 201 -16.18 -6.60 0.31
N GLU A 202 -15.47 -5.90 1.19
CA GLU A 202 -15.87 -5.69 2.58
C GLU A 202 -16.21 -4.22 2.81
N ASN A 203 -17.49 -3.88 2.98
CA ASN A 203 -17.94 -2.49 3.11
C ASN A 203 -17.40 -1.58 1.99
N SER A 204 -17.35 -2.11 0.77
CA SER A 204 -16.67 -1.47 -0.35
C SER A 204 -17.55 -1.36 -1.57
N THR A 205 -17.30 -0.31 -2.37
CA THR A 205 -17.84 -0.15 -3.72
C THR A 205 -16.67 -0.04 -4.68
N LEU A 206 -16.69 -0.83 -5.73
CA LEU A 206 -15.67 -0.82 -6.77
C LEU A 206 -16.32 -0.51 -8.13
N ASP A 207 -15.98 0.62 -8.71
CA ASP A 207 -16.45 1.04 -10.03
C ASP A 207 -15.36 0.76 -11.07
N LEU A 208 -15.58 -0.22 -11.93
CA LEU A 208 -14.68 -0.63 -13.00
C LEU A 208 -15.11 -0.12 -14.38
N THR A 209 -16.08 0.78 -14.46
CA THR A 209 -16.64 1.24 -15.75
C THR A 209 -15.63 1.89 -16.69
N GLU A 210 -14.54 2.44 -16.13
CA GLU A 210 -13.45 3.05 -16.90
C GLU A 210 -12.17 2.20 -16.91
N ALA A 211 -12.17 1.06 -16.22
CA ALA A 211 -11.02 0.16 -16.21
C ALA A 211 -11.01 -0.76 -17.43
N GLY A 212 -9.82 -1.01 -17.98
CA GLY A 212 -9.61 -2.13 -18.89
C GLY A 212 -9.41 -3.40 -18.05
N VAL A 213 -10.31 -4.37 -18.15
CA VAL A 213 -10.17 -5.64 -17.41
C VAL A 213 -9.88 -6.75 -18.41
N ASP A 214 -8.75 -7.42 -18.24
CA ASP A 214 -8.36 -8.63 -18.95
C ASP A 214 -8.29 -9.80 -17.97
N GLY A 215 -8.98 -10.89 -18.28
CA GLY A 215 -9.13 -12.06 -17.43
C GLY A 215 -10.53 -12.18 -16.81
N ASN A 216 -10.75 -13.30 -16.12
CA ASN A 216 -12.02 -13.60 -15.48
C ASN A 216 -12.00 -13.15 -14.02
N VAL A 217 -12.87 -12.23 -13.68
CA VAL A 217 -13.11 -11.86 -12.28
C VAL A 217 -14.09 -12.86 -11.68
N ILE A 218 -13.64 -13.71 -10.77
CA ILE A 218 -14.51 -14.58 -10.00
C ILE A 218 -14.93 -13.85 -8.73
N LEU A 219 -16.20 -13.50 -8.67
CA LEU A 219 -16.82 -13.12 -7.40
C LEU A 219 -17.26 -14.42 -6.73
N SER A 220 -16.53 -14.91 -5.74
CA SER A 220 -16.93 -16.13 -5.06
C SER A 220 -18.21 -15.92 -4.26
N GLY A 221 -19.16 -16.82 -4.41
CA GLY A 221 -20.47 -16.73 -3.75
C GLY A 221 -20.42 -16.91 -2.23
N SER A 222 -19.30 -17.35 -1.67
CA SER A 222 -19.10 -17.50 -0.23
C SER A 222 -18.34 -16.33 0.40
N SER A 223 -17.60 -15.60 -0.40
CA SER A 223 -16.93 -14.36 -0.05
C SER A 223 -17.45 -13.19 -0.88
N GLY A 224 -18.42 -13.46 -1.73
CA GLY A 224 -19.18 -12.43 -2.39
C GLY A 224 -19.64 -11.40 -1.38
N ILE A 225 -20.21 -10.34 -1.77
CA ILE A 225 -20.75 -9.25 -0.97
C ILE A 225 -21.15 -9.77 0.42
N THR A 226 -20.19 -9.89 1.32
CA THR A 226 -20.41 -10.31 2.69
C THR A 226 -20.82 -9.08 3.49
N GLY A 227 -22.07 -9.04 3.85
CA GLY A 227 -22.66 -7.90 4.51
C GLY A 227 -23.31 -6.95 3.52
N ASP A 228 -24.27 -6.22 4.01
CA ASP A 228 -25.23 -5.40 3.26
C ASP A 228 -24.63 -4.20 2.49
N LYS A 229 -23.30 -4.14 2.25
CA LYS A 229 -22.64 -2.90 1.83
C LYS A 229 -21.59 -3.03 0.72
N GLY A 230 -21.41 -4.21 0.12
CA GLY A 230 -20.50 -4.32 -1.03
C GLY A 230 -21.27 -4.15 -2.36
N THR A 231 -20.78 -3.32 -3.24
CA THR A 231 -21.35 -3.16 -4.58
C THR A 231 -20.23 -3.24 -5.60
N LEU A 232 -20.29 -4.21 -6.49
CA LEU A 232 -19.47 -4.26 -7.68
C LEU A 232 -20.23 -3.57 -8.81
N ARG A 233 -19.72 -2.46 -9.28
CA ARG A 233 -20.17 -1.81 -10.51
C ARG A 233 -19.19 -2.18 -11.59
N GLN A 234 -19.53 -3.20 -12.33
CA GLN A 234 -18.82 -3.56 -13.56
C GLN A 234 -19.79 -3.33 -14.71
N THR A 235 -19.36 -2.58 -15.70
CA THR A 235 -19.87 -2.83 -17.04
C THR A 235 -19.25 -4.15 -17.44
N LEU A 236 -19.97 -5.24 -17.24
CA LEU A 236 -19.58 -6.53 -17.77
C LEU A 236 -19.34 -6.28 -19.25
N LEU A 237 -18.12 -6.42 -19.66
CA LEU A 237 -17.78 -6.38 -21.08
C LEU A 237 -18.63 -7.46 -21.73
N ASP A 238 -19.35 -7.10 -22.77
CA ASP A 238 -20.17 -8.03 -23.57
C ASP A 238 -19.37 -9.21 -24.15
N ASP A 239 -18.07 -9.26 -23.88
CA ASP A 239 -17.12 -10.26 -24.34
C ASP A 239 -16.70 -11.32 -23.31
N ALA A 240 -17.35 -11.40 -22.15
CA ALA A 240 -17.25 -12.57 -21.28
C ALA A 240 -18.04 -13.73 -21.94
N ARG A 241 -17.50 -14.30 -23.03
CA ARG A 241 -17.97 -15.51 -23.70
C ARG A 241 -17.08 -16.68 -23.38
#